data_70eb1e6ef2fad4d53aebd7edf1608632
#
_entry.id   70eb1e6ef2fad4d53aebd7edf1608632
#
_cell.length_a   1.000
_cell.length_b   1.000
_cell.length_c   1.000
_cell.angle_alpha   90.00
_cell.angle_beta   90.00
_cell.angle_gamma   90.00
#
_symmetry.space_group_name_H-M   'P 1'
#
loop_
_entity.id
_entity.type
_entity.pdbx_description
1 polymer ?
#
loop_
_entity_poly.entity_id
_entity_poly.type
_entity_poly.pdbx_seq_one_letter_code
_entity_poly.pdbx_strand_id
1 'polypeptide(L)'
;LALALSKPGQRGDRVLFFSIMLIALLAHMLGQLLVLSDAYRYAPHLVGFDLSLKMALGPAVFFYTRALISPEKPKFGGLDWTAFIGPALIVLVSLPFASLSAEQKLALVDPATRNPDHFAIAIFMCTASLFLFLGFTAVYIVGALRMQMQHRRKMMEQFANIETQSLDWLWAILF
;
A
#
# COMPACT_ATOMS: atom_id res chain seq x y z
N LEU A 1 8.33 3.92 -19.31
CA LEU A 1 9.69 4.42 -19.60
C LEU A 1 10.67 4.02 -18.47
N ALA A 2 10.34 4.30 -17.19
CA ALA A 2 11.19 3.97 -16.04
C ALA A 2 11.53 2.46 -15.93
N LEU A 3 10.62 1.57 -16.31
CA LEU A 3 10.85 0.12 -16.34
C LEU A 3 11.82 -0.31 -17.46
N ALA A 4 11.82 0.40 -18.60
CA ALA A 4 12.68 0.07 -19.75
C ALA A 4 14.16 0.46 -19.52
N LEU A 5 14.41 1.47 -18.69
CA LEU A 5 15.75 2.00 -18.41
C LEU A 5 16.44 1.35 -17.19
N SER A 6 15.76 0.41 -16.51
CA SER A 6 16.31 -0.23 -15.29
C SER A 6 17.24 -1.40 -15.61
N LYS A 7 18.31 -1.55 -14.78
CA LYS A 7 19.17 -2.73 -14.81
C LYS A 7 18.36 -4.01 -14.52
N PRO A 8 18.71 -5.19 -15.10
CA PRO A 8 17.91 -6.42 -14.97
C PRO A 8 17.54 -6.82 -13.53
N GLY A 9 18.45 -6.66 -12.57
CA GLY A 9 18.21 -7.00 -11.16
C GLY A 9 17.22 -6.08 -10.43
N GLN A 10 17.14 -4.79 -10.82
CA GLN A 10 16.20 -3.82 -10.24
C GLN A 10 14.82 -3.89 -10.90
N ARG A 11 14.76 -4.36 -12.15
CA ARG A 11 13.50 -4.50 -12.89
C ARG A 11 12.55 -5.46 -12.19
N GLY A 12 13.08 -6.56 -11.64
CA GLY A 12 12.28 -7.55 -10.92
C GLY A 12 11.55 -6.97 -9.71
N ASP A 13 12.27 -6.23 -8.85
CA ASP A 13 11.68 -5.65 -7.63
C ASP A 13 10.63 -4.57 -7.95
N ARG A 14 10.88 -3.74 -8.96
CA ARG A 14 9.91 -2.72 -9.42
C ARG A 14 8.63 -3.37 -9.96
N VAL A 15 8.78 -4.39 -10.80
CA VAL A 15 7.63 -5.14 -11.32
C VAL A 15 6.87 -5.82 -10.19
N LEU A 16 7.58 -6.44 -9.24
CA LEU A 16 6.97 -7.11 -8.08
C LEU A 16 6.10 -6.16 -7.26
N PHE A 17 6.65 -5.03 -6.78
CA PHE A 17 5.90 -4.11 -5.93
C PHE A 17 4.77 -3.41 -6.68
N PHE A 18 4.96 -3.10 -7.97
CA PHE A 18 3.89 -2.59 -8.82
C PHE A 18 2.77 -3.62 -9.01
N SER A 19 3.11 -4.90 -9.22
CA SER A 19 2.12 -5.97 -9.32
C SER A 19 1.36 -6.20 -8.02
N ILE A 20 2.03 -6.14 -6.86
CA ILE A 20 1.36 -6.22 -5.55
C ILE A 20 0.33 -5.09 -5.41
N MET A 21 0.69 -3.86 -5.80
CA MET A 21 -0.22 -2.71 -5.76
C MET A 21 -1.44 -2.94 -6.66
N LEU A 22 -1.24 -3.43 -7.89
CA LEU A 22 -2.34 -3.71 -8.83
C LEU A 22 -3.25 -4.83 -8.31
N ILE A 23 -2.67 -5.91 -7.76
CA ILE A 23 -3.43 -7.03 -7.20
C ILE A 23 -4.26 -6.56 -5.99
N ALA A 24 -3.67 -5.75 -5.11
CA ALA A 24 -4.39 -5.21 -3.95
C ALA A 24 -5.56 -4.29 -4.37
N LEU A 25 -5.37 -3.45 -5.40
CA LEU A 25 -6.43 -2.62 -5.95
C LEU A 25 -7.52 -3.46 -6.62
N LEU A 26 -7.15 -4.46 -7.41
CA LEU A 26 -8.09 -5.37 -8.07
C LEU A 26 -8.92 -6.12 -7.03
N ALA A 27 -8.29 -6.68 -6.00
CA ALA A 27 -8.98 -7.37 -4.91
C ALA A 27 -9.96 -6.43 -4.19
N HIS A 28 -9.57 -5.17 -3.95
CA HIS A 28 -10.46 -4.17 -3.36
C HIS A 28 -11.66 -3.87 -4.26
N MET A 29 -11.45 -3.67 -5.57
CA MET A 29 -12.55 -3.45 -6.52
C MET A 29 -13.50 -4.64 -6.59
N LEU A 30 -12.97 -5.87 -6.56
CA LEU A 30 -13.80 -7.09 -6.53
C LEU A 30 -14.61 -7.19 -5.23
N GLY A 31 -14.01 -6.83 -4.08
CA GLY A 31 -14.74 -6.77 -2.79
C GLY A 31 -15.90 -5.77 -2.83
N GLN A 32 -15.67 -4.57 -3.38
CA GLN A 32 -16.73 -3.57 -3.56
C GLN A 32 -17.81 -4.05 -4.53
N LEU A 33 -17.42 -4.66 -5.64
CA LEU A 33 -18.36 -5.21 -6.62
C LEU A 33 -19.25 -6.31 -6.01
N LEU A 34 -18.67 -7.19 -5.17
CA LEU A 34 -19.40 -8.23 -4.45
C LEU A 34 -20.53 -7.62 -3.60
N VAL A 35 -20.25 -6.51 -2.92
CA VAL A 35 -21.24 -5.83 -2.06
C VAL A 35 -22.27 -5.07 -2.91
N LEU A 36 -21.83 -4.29 -3.90
CA LEU A 36 -22.69 -3.43 -4.71
C LEU A 36 -23.64 -4.22 -5.64
N SER A 37 -23.22 -5.42 -6.07
CA SER A 37 -24.03 -6.30 -6.93
C SER A 37 -24.97 -7.23 -6.16
N ASP A 38 -25.04 -7.11 -4.83
CA ASP A 38 -25.74 -8.07 -3.95
C ASP A 38 -25.23 -9.52 -4.04
N ALA A 39 -24.12 -9.76 -4.73
CA ALA A 39 -23.53 -11.10 -4.88
C ALA A 39 -23.01 -11.68 -3.56
N TYR A 40 -22.81 -10.83 -2.52
CA TYR A 40 -22.49 -11.29 -1.16
C TYR A 40 -23.53 -12.27 -0.61
N ARG A 41 -24.78 -12.27 -1.10
CA ARG A 41 -25.83 -13.22 -0.70
C ARG A 41 -25.46 -14.67 -1.02
N TYR A 42 -24.68 -14.88 -2.10
CA TYR A 42 -24.20 -16.21 -2.48
C TYR A 42 -22.90 -16.59 -1.79
N ALA A 43 -22.13 -15.60 -1.31
CA ALA A 43 -20.84 -15.81 -0.69
C ALA A 43 -20.60 -14.85 0.51
N PRO A 44 -21.40 -14.92 1.58
CA PRO A 44 -21.36 -13.97 2.70
C PRO A 44 -20.04 -14.00 3.48
N HIS A 45 -19.27 -15.08 3.39
CA HIS A 45 -17.96 -15.19 4.02
C HIS A 45 -16.85 -14.44 3.28
N LEU A 46 -17.07 -14.04 2.03
CA LEU A 46 -16.12 -13.23 1.26
C LEU A 46 -16.21 -11.73 1.55
N VAL A 47 -17.24 -11.28 2.29
CA VAL A 47 -17.36 -9.87 2.66
C VAL A 47 -16.19 -9.47 3.56
N GLY A 48 -15.44 -8.44 3.13
CA GLY A 48 -14.29 -7.91 3.87
C GLY A 48 -12.96 -8.63 3.62
N PHE A 49 -12.90 -9.64 2.72
CA PHE A 49 -11.64 -10.32 2.39
C PHE A 49 -10.58 -9.36 1.84
N ASP A 50 -11.01 -8.31 1.16
CA ASP A 50 -10.17 -7.30 0.54
C ASP A 50 -9.48 -6.36 1.53
N LEU A 51 -10.01 -6.26 2.77
CA LEU A 51 -9.51 -5.32 3.77
C LEU A 51 -8.03 -5.57 4.13
N SER A 52 -7.62 -6.84 4.28
CA SER A 52 -6.23 -7.18 4.56
C SER A 52 -5.31 -6.91 3.38
N LEU A 53 -5.76 -7.20 2.15
CA LEU A 53 -4.99 -6.97 0.93
C LEU A 53 -4.82 -5.48 0.64
N LYS A 54 -5.85 -4.68 0.91
CA LYS A 54 -5.80 -3.22 0.79
C LYS A 54 -4.69 -2.60 1.64
N MET A 55 -4.38 -3.17 2.81
CA MET A 55 -3.30 -2.70 3.68
C MET A 55 -1.91 -2.79 3.04
N ALA A 56 -1.73 -3.66 2.04
CA ALA A 56 -0.46 -3.77 1.32
C ALA A 56 -0.17 -2.55 0.42
N LEU A 57 -1.15 -1.70 0.12
CA LEU A 57 -0.99 -0.54 -0.78
C LEU A 57 0.08 0.44 -0.28
N GLY A 58 0.04 0.83 0.99
CA GLY A 58 1.02 1.75 1.59
C GLY A 58 2.46 1.23 1.48
N PRO A 59 2.75 0.04 2.04
CA PRO A 59 4.06 -0.61 1.88
C PRO A 59 4.49 -0.81 0.43
N ALA A 60 3.57 -1.22 -0.46
CA ALA A 60 3.89 -1.44 -1.87
C ALA A 60 4.36 -0.15 -2.56
N VAL A 61 3.69 0.98 -2.32
CA VAL A 61 4.12 2.30 -2.82
C VAL A 61 5.50 2.67 -2.26
N PHE A 62 5.73 2.47 -0.97
CA PHE A 62 7.02 2.75 -0.33
C PHE A 62 8.15 1.92 -0.93
N PHE A 63 7.99 0.60 -1.02
CA PHE A 63 9.01 -0.28 -1.59
C PHE A 63 9.22 -0.06 -3.08
N TYR A 64 8.16 0.25 -3.83
CA TYR A 64 8.26 0.64 -5.22
C TYR A 64 9.10 1.91 -5.38
N THR A 65 8.82 2.94 -4.58
CA THR A 65 9.60 4.20 -4.57
C THR A 65 11.06 3.93 -4.21
N ARG A 66 11.31 3.09 -3.19
CA ARG A 66 12.66 2.67 -2.81
C ARG A 66 13.40 1.97 -3.95
N ALA A 67 12.73 1.06 -4.66
CA ALA A 67 13.30 0.36 -5.81
C ALA A 67 13.55 1.29 -7.02
N LEU A 68 12.81 2.40 -7.15
CA LEU A 68 13.06 3.39 -8.18
C LEU A 68 14.30 4.25 -7.92
N ILE A 69 14.52 4.62 -6.66
CA ILE A 69 15.54 5.58 -6.25
C ILE A 69 16.88 4.89 -5.97
N SER A 70 16.87 3.65 -5.48
CA SER A 70 18.10 2.94 -5.10
C SER A 70 18.93 2.54 -6.32
N PRO A 71 20.24 2.85 -6.37
CA PRO A 71 21.12 2.45 -7.45
C PRO A 71 21.45 0.94 -7.42
N GLU A 72 21.34 0.32 -6.25
CA GLU A 72 21.57 -1.10 -6.02
C GLU A 72 20.29 -1.78 -5.53
N LYS A 73 20.26 -3.12 -5.63
CA LYS A 73 19.13 -3.91 -5.13
C LYS A 73 19.00 -3.73 -3.61
N PRO A 74 17.91 -3.10 -3.11
CA PRO A 74 17.75 -2.89 -1.69
C PRO A 74 17.61 -4.24 -0.97
N LYS A 75 18.46 -4.48 0.03
CA LYS A 75 18.32 -5.67 0.88
C LYS A 75 17.10 -5.50 1.78
N PHE A 76 16.32 -6.55 1.91
CA PHE A 76 15.20 -6.61 2.85
C PHE A 76 15.77 -6.65 4.29
N GLY A 77 15.51 -5.60 5.06
CA GLY A 77 15.98 -5.47 6.45
C GLY A 77 14.89 -5.85 7.46
N GLY A 78 15.26 -5.94 8.74
CA GLY A 78 14.31 -6.26 9.81
C GLY A 78 13.14 -5.26 9.91
N LEU A 79 13.37 -3.99 9.60
CA LEU A 79 12.32 -2.96 9.61
C LEU A 79 11.28 -3.14 8.48
N ASP A 80 11.63 -3.84 7.39
CA ASP A 80 10.71 -4.06 6.28
C ASP A 80 9.59 -5.04 6.65
N TRP A 81 9.79 -5.87 7.67
CA TRP A 81 8.76 -6.77 8.23
C TRP A 81 7.59 -6.01 8.86
N THR A 82 7.76 -4.73 9.22
CA THR A 82 6.65 -3.89 9.69
C THR A 82 5.54 -3.76 8.65
N ALA A 83 5.83 -4.00 7.37
CA ALA A 83 4.83 -4.02 6.30
C ALA A 83 3.72 -5.06 6.51
N PHE A 84 4.00 -6.13 7.25
CA PHE A 84 3.02 -7.17 7.56
C PHE A 84 2.16 -6.87 8.78
N ILE A 85 2.52 -5.87 9.59
CA ILE A 85 1.77 -5.49 10.81
C ILE A 85 0.36 -5.02 10.43
N GLY A 86 0.22 -4.16 9.42
CA GLY A 86 -1.07 -3.65 8.99
C GLY A 86 -2.05 -4.77 8.58
N PRO A 87 -1.68 -5.64 7.62
CA PRO A 87 -2.50 -6.81 7.26
C PRO A 87 -2.85 -7.70 8.46
N ALA A 88 -1.89 -7.98 9.36
CA ALA A 88 -2.11 -8.80 10.54
C ALA A 88 -3.12 -8.15 11.51
N LEU A 89 -3.01 -6.84 11.75
CA LEU A 89 -3.96 -6.10 12.59
C LEU A 89 -5.39 -6.14 12.02
N ILE A 90 -5.54 -5.99 10.70
CA ILE A 90 -6.86 -6.08 10.07
C ILE A 90 -7.45 -7.49 10.22
N VAL A 91 -6.64 -8.53 10.05
CA VAL A 91 -7.11 -9.91 10.30
C VAL A 91 -7.64 -10.04 11.74
N LEU A 92 -6.88 -9.55 12.73
CA LEU A 92 -7.30 -9.59 14.13
C LEU A 92 -8.61 -8.83 14.40
N VAL A 93 -8.72 -7.61 13.87
CA VAL A 93 -9.92 -6.77 14.00
C VAL A 93 -11.13 -7.40 13.30
N SER A 94 -10.91 -8.15 12.23
CA SER A 94 -11.97 -8.81 11.45
C SER A 94 -12.42 -10.14 12.03
N LEU A 95 -11.68 -10.75 12.97
CA LEU A 95 -12.00 -12.06 13.53
C LEU A 95 -13.42 -12.16 14.12
N PRO A 96 -13.91 -11.17 14.92
CA PRO A 96 -15.26 -11.25 15.46
C PRO A 96 -16.36 -11.27 14.38
N PHE A 97 -16.16 -10.50 13.30
CA PHE A 97 -17.06 -10.51 12.15
C PHE A 97 -16.92 -11.79 11.32
N ALA A 98 -15.70 -12.27 11.12
CA ALA A 98 -15.42 -13.49 10.36
C ALA A 98 -16.08 -14.72 11.02
N SER A 99 -16.16 -14.75 12.36
CA SER A 99 -16.77 -15.85 13.12
C SER A 99 -18.30 -15.91 13.04
N LEU A 100 -18.97 -14.86 12.55
CA LEU A 100 -20.42 -14.87 12.34
C LEU A 100 -20.81 -15.90 11.27
N SER A 101 -21.95 -16.60 11.48
CA SER A 101 -22.49 -17.49 10.47
C SER A 101 -22.98 -16.76 9.23
N ALA A 102 -23.16 -17.48 8.12
CA ALA A 102 -23.69 -16.91 6.87
C ALA A 102 -25.06 -16.24 7.09
N GLU A 103 -25.94 -16.86 7.83
CA GLU A 103 -27.28 -16.35 8.17
C GLU A 103 -27.19 -15.05 8.97
N GLN A 104 -26.31 -15.00 9.99
CA GLN A 104 -26.08 -13.80 10.77
C GLN A 104 -25.56 -12.64 9.95
N LYS A 105 -24.63 -12.92 9.02
CA LYS A 105 -24.10 -11.88 8.09
C LYS A 105 -25.19 -11.37 7.15
N LEU A 106 -26.02 -12.25 6.62
CA LEU A 106 -27.14 -11.88 5.74
C LEU A 106 -28.21 -11.07 6.49
N ALA A 107 -28.52 -11.45 7.73
CA ALA A 107 -29.47 -10.73 8.56
C ALA A 107 -29.06 -9.29 8.89
N LEU A 108 -27.77 -8.94 8.76
CA LEU A 108 -27.30 -7.57 8.98
C LEU A 108 -27.78 -6.56 7.93
N VAL A 109 -28.16 -7.04 6.76
CA VAL A 109 -28.56 -6.19 5.64
C VAL A 109 -29.98 -5.66 5.82
N ASP A 110 -30.87 -6.47 6.36
CA ASP A 110 -32.27 -6.10 6.59
C ASP A 110 -32.43 -5.47 8.00
N PRO A 111 -32.85 -4.19 8.07
CA PRO A 111 -33.10 -3.53 9.35
C PRO A 111 -34.11 -4.26 10.26
N ALA A 112 -35.08 -5.02 9.68
CA ALA A 112 -36.10 -5.72 10.44
C ALA A 112 -35.58 -6.99 11.13
N THR A 113 -34.55 -7.63 10.57
CA THR A 113 -33.98 -8.89 11.10
C THR A 113 -32.62 -8.70 11.77
N ARG A 114 -32.08 -7.48 11.74
CA ARG A 114 -30.74 -7.13 12.22
C ARG A 114 -30.63 -7.28 13.74
N ASN A 115 -29.69 -8.14 14.17
CA ASN A 115 -29.29 -8.18 15.57
C ASN A 115 -28.40 -7.00 15.91
N PRO A 116 -28.70 -6.16 16.93
CA PRO A 116 -27.91 -4.99 17.29
C PRO A 116 -26.45 -5.29 17.64
N ASP A 117 -26.19 -6.40 18.33
CA ASP A 117 -24.83 -6.80 18.75
C ASP A 117 -23.96 -7.17 17.54
N HIS A 118 -24.51 -7.95 16.63
CA HIS A 118 -23.80 -8.32 15.39
C HIS A 118 -23.56 -7.08 14.49
N PHE A 119 -24.51 -6.14 14.49
CA PHE A 119 -24.36 -4.89 13.75
C PHE A 119 -23.27 -4.00 14.36
N ALA A 120 -23.18 -3.93 15.68
CA ALA A 120 -22.10 -3.22 16.38
C ALA A 120 -20.73 -3.81 16.03
N ILE A 121 -20.60 -5.14 15.94
CA ILE A 121 -19.38 -5.82 15.49
C ILE A 121 -19.01 -5.39 14.06
N ALA A 122 -19.98 -5.36 13.14
CA ALA A 122 -19.75 -4.96 11.76
C ALA A 122 -19.30 -3.49 11.65
N ILE A 123 -19.95 -2.57 12.37
CA ILE A 123 -19.58 -1.16 12.42
C ILE A 123 -18.17 -1.00 13.01
N PHE A 124 -17.87 -1.69 14.12
CA PHE A 124 -16.55 -1.66 14.73
C PHE A 124 -15.47 -2.12 13.73
N MET A 125 -15.68 -3.25 13.07
CA MET A 125 -14.74 -3.74 12.04
C MET A 125 -14.51 -2.72 10.93
N CYS A 126 -15.58 -2.16 10.36
CA CYS A 126 -15.49 -1.17 9.28
C CYS A 126 -14.75 0.09 9.73
N THR A 127 -15.11 0.64 10.89
CA THR A 127 -14.54 1.87 11.42
C THR A 127 -13.07 1.69 11.81
N ALA A 128 -12.75 0.64 12.55
CA ALA A 128 -11.38 0.32 12.95
C ALA A 128 -10.50 0.05 11.73
N SER A 129 -11.01 -0.69 10.73
CA SER A 129 -10.28 -0.95 9.49
C SER A 129 -10.00 0.32 8.70
N LEU A 130 -10.93 1.27 8.68
CA LEU A 130 -10.74 2.56 8.01
C LEU A 130 -9.60 3.36 8.67
N PHE A 131 -9.65 3.52 9.99
CA PHE A 131 -8.61 4.28 10.71
C PHE A 131 -7.25 3.60 10.64
N LEU A 132 -7.20 2.27 10.78
CA LEU A 132 -5.96 1.51 10.62
C LEU A 132 -5.39 1.69 9.20
N PHE A 133 -6.23 1.60 8.17
CA PHE A 133 -5.81 1.80 6.78
C PHE A 133 -5.26 3.20 6.55
N LEU A 134 -5.97 4.23 6.98
CA LEU A 134 -5.53 5.62 6.81
C LEU A 134 -4.20 5.88 7.54
N GLY A 135 -4.11 5.50 8.82
CA GLY A 135 -2.91 5.73 9.63
C GLY A 135 -1.72 4.94 9.09
N PHE A 136 -1.89 3.65 8.83
CA PHE A 136 -0.84 2.78 8.33
C PHE A 136 -0.33 3.23 6.95
N THR A 137 -1.24 3.51 6.02
CA THR A 137 -0.89 3.99 4.67
C THR A 137 -0.21 5.35 4.72
N ALA A 138 -0.68 6.28 5.56
CA ALA A 138 -0.07 7.59 5.73
C ALA A 138 1.39 7.49 6.17
N VAL A 139 1.73 6.61 7.12
CA VAL A 139 3.12 6.38 7.58
C VAL A 139 4.02 5.99 6.41
N TYR A 140 3.59 5.05 5.58
CA TYR A 140 4.38 4.59 4.42
C TYR A 140 4.48 5.63 3.31
N ILE A 141 3.41 6.38 3.05
CA ILE A 141 3.41 7.48 2.06
C ILE A 141 4.36 8.59 2.52
N VAL A 142 4.31 9.00 3.79
CA VAL A 142 5.24 10.00 4.34
C VAL A 142 6.69 9.51 4.24
N GLY A 143 6.94 8.24 4.52
CA GLY A 143 8.26 7.61 4.33
C GLY A 143 8.72 7.67 2.87
N ALA A 144 7.87 7.33 1.91
CA ALA A 144 8.16 7.40 0.48
C ALA A 144 8.47 8.83 0.02
N LEU A 145 7.65 9.81 0.44
CA LEU A 145 7.85 11.22 0.12
C LEU A 145 9.17 11.76 0.69
N ARG A 146 9.50 11.45 1.95
CA ARG A 146 10.77 11.86 2.56
C ARG A 146 11.97 11.30 1.79
N MET A 147 11.91 10.03 1.42
CA MET A 147 12.97 9.38 0.65
C MET A 147 13.13 10.01 -0.74
N GLN A 148 12.02 10.32 -1.42
CA GLN A 148 12.04 11.00 -2.72
C GLN A 148 12.62 12.42 -2.62
N MET A 149 12.25 13.19 -1.59
CA MET A 149 12.80 14.52 -1.36
C MET A 149 14.30 14.50 -1.08
N GLN A 150 14.77 13.54 -0.27
CA GLN A 150 16.20 13.37 0.00
C GLN A 150 16.99 13.02 -1.27
N HIS A 151 16.42 12.11 -2.09
CA HIS A 151 17.04 11.76 -3.38
C HIS A 151 17.13 12.97 -4.31
N ARG A 152 16.05 13.75 -4.42
CA ARG A 152 16.03 14.97 -5.24
C ARG A 152 17.10 15.98 -4.79
N ARG A 153 17.26 16.20 -3.49
CA ARG A 153 18.30 17.10 -2.95
C ARG A 153 19.70 16.62 -3.34
N LYS A 154 20.01 15.35 -3.15
CA LYS A 154 21.31 14.78 -3.55
C LYS A 154 21.58 14.92 -5.03
N MET A 155 20.59 14.74 -5.89
CA MET A 155 20.72 14.94 -7.33
C MET A 155 21.01 16.40 -7.66
N MET A 156 20.31 17.35 -7.05
CA MET A 156 20.56 18.78 -7.29
C MET A 156 21.96 19.20 -6.84
N GLU A 157 22.45 18.68 -5.71
CA GLU A 157 23.82 18.95 -5.23
C GLU A 157 24.87 18.39 -6.20
N GLN A 158 24.64 17.20 -6.78
CA GLN A 158 25.55 16.61 -7.76
C GLN A 158 25.56 17.39 -9.09
N PHE A 159 24.41 17.84 -9.56
CA PHE A 159 24.33 18.66 -10.80
C PHE A 159 24.90 20.07 -10.59
N ALA A 160 24.63 20.71 -9.45
CA ALA A 160 25.25 22.00 -9.12
C ALA A 160 26.78 21.92 -9.07
N ASN A 161 27.32 20.80 -8.58
CA ASN A 161 28.77 20.58 -8.53
C ASN A 161 29.38 20.32 -9.91
N ILE A 162 28.63 19.75 -10.85
CA ILE A 162 29.07 19.56 -12.25
C ILE A 162 29.08 20.92 -13.00
N GLU A 163 28.07 21.76 -12.77
CA GLU A 163 28.02 23.09 -13.38
C GLU A 163 29.17 24.01 -12.89
N THR A 164 29.49 23.97 -11.59
CA THR A 164 30.63 24.73 -11.05
C THR A 164 31.97 24.24 -11.61
N GLN A 165 32.17 22.93 -11.73
CA GLN A 165 33.39 22.38 -12.37
C GLN A 165 33.46 22.65 -13.85
N SER A 166 32.33 22.71 -14.57
CA SER A 166 32.33 23.06 -16.01
C SER A 166 32.64 24.54 -16.27
N LEU A 167 32.29 25.41 -15.33
CA LEU A 167 32.59 26.84 -15.42
C LEU A 167 34.05 27.17 -15.05
N ASP A 168 34.64 26.46 -14.12
CA ASP A 168 36.05 26.67 -13.73
C ASP A 168 37.02 26.38 -14.85
N TRP A 169 36.79 25.36 -15.68
CA TRP A 169 37.64 25.12 -16.84
C TRP A 169 37.47 26.20 -17.94
N LEU A 170 36.28 26.77 -18.06
CA LEU A 170 35.99 27.85 -19.01
C LEU A 170 36.72 29.14 -18.62
N TRP A 171 36.80 29.44 -17.32
CA TRP A 171 37.61 30.53 -16.77
C TRP A 171 39.11 30.32 -17.02
N ALA A 172 39.61 29.09 -16.90
CA ALA A 172 41.01 28.75 -17.16
C ALA A 172 41.42 28.88 -18.63
N ILE A 173 40.44 28.90 -19.56
CA ILE A 173 40.69 29.10 -21.01
C ILE A 173 40.59 30.58 -21.41
N LEU A 174 39.77 31.38 -20.68
CA LEU A 174 39.52 32.80 -21.03
C LEU A 174 40.50 33.77 -20.39
N PHE A 175 41.34 33.36 -19.44
CA PHE A 175 42.38 34.14 -18.78
C PHE A 175 43.71 33.38 -18.76
#